data_a0864d44d20d6f2c527a37fbf787e80d
#
_entry.id   a0864d44d20d6f2c527a37fbf787e80d
#
_cell.length_a   1.000
_cell.length_b   1.000
_cell.length_c   1.000
_cell.angle_alpha   90.00
_cell.angle_beta   90.00
_cell.angle_gamma   90.00
#
_symmetry.space_group_name_H-M   'P 1'
#
loop_
_entity.id
_entity.type
_entity.pdbx_description
1 polymer ?
#
loop_
_entity_poly.entity_id
_entity_poly.type
_entity_poly.pdbx_seq_one_letter_code
_entity_poly.pdbx_strand_id
1 'polypeptide(L)'
;MSAATVDAMAGGGRFIVGLGVSGPQIVEGWYGQPWGKPYWRIRDYVAIMRKIFAREAPVTHDGREIALPYNGPGAMGIGKPLKSILHMNPNIPIYLATGNESTVKLTAEIADGWLPMGFMPGAMDEYRPWLEEGFRRAGNGKGFANFSVHASVHVEVDNDVKAALARLKPEVALYVGGMGHRTKNFHNDIMVRRGFGDAAKRIQELYLAGCKDEAIAAVPDEWVDMKSLVGPPARIRQRYRAWEESGADSLNVRSRQPEALEAIAAAARLN
;
A
#
# COMPACT_ATOMS: atom_id res chain seq x y z
N MET A 1 -5.25 10.76 16.87
CA MET A 1 -4.46 10.81 18.13
C MET A 1 -3.16 10.05 17.98
N SER A 2 -3.13 8.75 17.67
CA SER A 2 -1.89 7.95 17.55
C SER A 2 -0.84 8.58 16.63
N ALA A 3 -1.23 9.08 15.46
CA ALA A 3 -0.31 9.75 14.53
C ALA A 3 0.38 10.97 15.16
N ALA A 4 -0.39 11.80 15.87
CA ALA A 4 0.16 12.97 16.55
C ALA A 4 1.13 12.58 17.67
N THR A 5 0.80 11.52 18.43
CA THR A 5 1.67 11.02 19.51
C THR A 5 2.99 10.50 18.94
N VAL A 6 2.94 9.68 17.87
CA VAL A 6 4.14 9.11 17.25
C VAL A 6 5.01 10.20 16.65
N ASP A 7 4.43 11.18 15.94
CA ASP A 7 5.18 12.30 15.36
C ASP A 7 5.89 13.12 16.46
N ALA A 8 5.19 13.43 17.56
CA ALA A 8 5.77 14.14 18.70
C ALA A 8 6.91 13.35 19.34
N MET A 9 6.74 12.03 19.56
CA MET A 9 7.78 11.17 20.13
C MET A 9 9.00 11.05 19.19
N ALA A 10 8.80 11.15 17.89
CA ALA A 10 9.86 11.15 16.89
C ALA A 10 10.58 12.51 16.75
N GLY A 11 10.18 13.53 17.51
CA GLY A 11 10.77 14.87 17.46
C GLY A 11 10.13 15.79 16.41
N GLY A 12 9.01 15.38 15.82
CA GLY A 12 8.26 16.12 14.80
C GLY A 12 8.85 16.01 13.38
N GLY A 13 7.98 15.88 12.38
CA GLY A 13 8.36 15.87 10.96
C GLY A 13 9.11 14.62 10.48
N ARG A 14 9.15 13.55 11.27
CA ARG A 14 9.82 12.28 10.94
C ARG A 14 8.85 11.12 10.79
N PHE A 15 7.58 11.37 10.92
CA PHE A 15 6.54 10.37 10.87
C PHE A 15 5.64 10.55 9.65
N ILE A 16 5.31 9.44 9.00
CA ILE A 16 4.38 9.38 7.88
C ILE A 16 3.23 8.45 8.26
N VAL A 17 2.00 8.90 8.07
CA VAL A 17 0.82 8.06 8.27
C VAL A 17 0.57 7.22 7.04
N GLY A 18 0.69 5.89 7.15
CA GLY A 18 0.24 4.96 6.13
C GLY A 18 -1.20 4.49 6.40
N LEU A 19 -2.09 4.61 5.43
CA LEU A 19 -3.48 4.17 5.52
C LEU A 19 -3.86 3.25 4.37
N GLY A 20 -4.75 2.30 4.66
CA GLY A 20 -5.36 1.41 3.68
C GLY A 20 -6.79 1.04 4.09
N VAL A 21 -7.54 0.49 3.15
CA VAL A 21 -8.96 0.16 3.37
C VAL A 21 -9.18 -1.25 3.92
N SER A 22 -8.14 -2.09 3.96
CA SER A 22 -8.24 -3.52 4.27
C SER A 22 -9.09 -4.30 3.24
N GLY A 23 -9.77 -5.36 3.64
CA GLY A 23 -10.66 -6.17 2.81
C GLY A 23 -11.96 -6.50 3.53
N PRO A 24 -13.03 -6.88 2.80
CA PRO A 24 -14.32 -7.17 3.40
C PRO A 24 -14.27 -8.29 4.44
N GLN A 25 -13.43 -9.30 4.23
CA GLN A 25 -13.28 -10.42 5.18
C GLN A 25 -12.82 -9.97 6.56
N ILE A 26 -11.92 -8.97 6.61
CA ILE A 26 -11.42 -8.41 7.86
C ILE A 26 -12.42 -7.43 8.46
N VAL A 27 -12.96 -6.52 7.63
CA VAL A 27 -13.86 -5.47 8.11
C VAL A 27 -15.18 -6.07 8.62
N GLU A 28 -15.77 -7.00 7.87
CA GLU A 28 -17.03 -7.63 8.26
C GLU A 28 -16.81 -8.78 9.23
N GLY A 29 -15.84 -9.67 8.95
CA GLY A 29 -15.62 -10.88 9.72
C GLY A 29 -14.91 -10.69 11.04
N TRP A 30 -14.09 -9.65 11.18
CA TRP A 30 -13.30 -9.42 12.40
C TRP A 30 -13.74 -8.17 13.17
N TYR A 31 -14.00 -7.06 12.47
CA TYR A 31 -14.42 -5.83 13.14
C TYR A 31 -15.95 -5.70 13.29
N GLY A 32 -16.74 -6.60 12.67
CA GLY A 32 -18.20 -6.55 12.73
C GLY A 32 -18.79 -5.29 12.14
N GLN A 33 -18.13 -4.68 11.15
CA GLN A 33 -18.56 -3.44 10.51
C GLN A 33 -18.89 -3.72 9.03
N PRO A 34 -19.92 -3.04 8.47
CA PRO A 34 -20.21 -3.20 7.05
C PRO A 34 -19.03 -2.72 6.20
N TRP A 35 -18.73 -3.46 5.13
CA TRP A 35 -17.69 -3.07 4.17
C TRP A 35 -17.98 -1.70 3.55
N GLY A 36 -19.23 -1.40 3.21
CA GLY A 36 -19.68 -0.12 2.69
C GLY A 36 -18.97 0.29 1.39
N LYS A 37 -18.64 1.55 1.29
CA LYS A 37 -17.98 2.15 0.13
C LYS A 37 -16.56 2.61 0.50
N PRO A 38 -15.55 1.75 0.49
CA PRO A 38 -14.21 2.03 1.01
C PRO A 38 -13.52 3.21 0.31
N TYR A 39 -13.80 3.46 -0.98
CA TYR A 39 -13.34 4.63 -1.71
C TYR A 39 -13.76 5.94 -1.03
N TRP A 40 -15.03 6.05 -0.67
CA TRP A 40 -15.55 7.25 -0.01
C TRP A 40 -15.14 7.33 1.45
N ARG A 41 -15.08 6.18 2.13
CA ARG A 41 -14.64 6.12 3.53
C ARG A 41 -13.20 6.62 3.70
N ILE A 42 -12.26 6.20 2.86
CA ILE A 42 -10.88 6.67 2.96
C ILE A 42 -10.75 8.15 2.60
N ARG A 43 -11.54 8.63 1.63
CA ARG A 43 -11.62 10.05 1.28
C ARG A 43 -12.08 10.89 2.47
N ASP A 44 -13.18 10.51 3.09
CA ASP A 44 -13.73 11.18 4.27
C ASP A 44 -12.73 11.14 5.43
N TYR A 45 -12.10 9.98 5.64
CA TYR A 45 -11.14 9.77 6.73
C TYR A 45 -9.92 10.67 6.59
N VAL A 46 -9.33 10.77 5.40
CA VAL A 46 -8.20 11.67 5.14
C VAL A 46 -8.61 13.13 5.34
N ALA A 47 -9.77 13.54 4.84
CA ALA A 47 -10.27 14.91 5.01
C ALA A 47 -10.47 15.26 6.50
N ILE A 48 -11.03 14.34 7.28
CA ILE A 48 -11.21 14.50 8.73
C ILE A 48 -9.84 14.59 9.43
N MET A 49 -8.89 13.72 9.09
CA MET A 49 -7.55 13.76 9.68
C MET A 49 -6.86 15.11 9.42
N ARG A 50 -6.92 15.63 8.20
CA ARG A 50 -6.37 16.96 7.86
C ARG A 50 -6.97 18.07 8.72
N LYS A 51 -8.29 18.09 8.90
CA LYS A 51 -8.98 19.06 9.77
C LYS A 51 -8.53 18.93 11.24
N ILE A 52 -8.36 17.69 11.73
CA ILE A 52 -7.88 17.42 13.09
C ILE A 52 -6.43 17.91 13.25
N PHE A 53 -5.56 17.65 12.27
CA PHE A 53 -4.16 18.09 12.32
C PHE A 53 -4.03 19.61 12.25
N ALA A 54 -4.76 20.26 11.36
CA ALA A 54 -4.77 21.71 11.23
C ALA A 54 -5.30 22.43 12.47
N ARG A 55 -6.23 21.81 13.19
CA ARG A 55 -6.79 22.34 14.44
C ARG A 55 -7.34 23.78 14.34
N GLU A 56 -7.82 24.18 13.19
CA GLU A 56 -8.33 25.54 12.97
C GLU A 56 -9.69 25.78 13.68
N ALA A 57 -10.61 24.82 13.57
CA ALA A 57 -11.96 24.90 14.12
C ALA A 57 -12.39 23.56 14.75
N PRO A 58 -13.52 23.53 15.52
CA PRO A 58 -14.20 22.27 15.83
C PRO A 58 -14.55 21.51 14.55
N VAL A 59 -14.27 20.20 14.53
CA VAL A 59 -14.35 19.39 13.31
C VAL A 59 -15.79 19.09 12.97
N THR A 60 -16.20 19.50 11.76
CA THR A 60 -17.42 19.07 11.08
C THR A 60 -17.05 18.42 9.76
N HIS A 61 -17.81 17.42 9.35
CA HIS A 61 -17.63 16.75 8.07
C HIS A 61 -18.97 16.20 7.57
N ASP A 62 -19.32 16.53 6.35
CA ASP A 62 -20.50 16.00 5.67
C ASP A 62 -20.02 15.12 4.52
N GLY A 63 -19.55 13.92 4.87
CA GLY A 63 -19.02 12.93 3.93
C GLY A 63 -20.06 11.89 3.51
N ARG A 64 -19.69 11.08 2.52
CA ARG A 64 -20.59 10.03 2.03
C ARG A 64 -20.62 8.79 2.94
N GLU A 65 -19.57 8.54 3.68
CA GLU A 65 -19.44 7.39 4.59
C GLU A 65 -19.24 7.82 6.05
N ILE A 66 -18.70 9.02 6.27
CA ILE A 66 -18.45 9.52 7.62
C ILE A 66 -18.98 10.94 7.72
N ALA A 67 -19.96 11.14 8.60
CA ALA A 67 -20.46 12.47 8.96
C ALA A 67 -20.09 12.82 10.42
N LEU A 68 -19.68 14.05 10.68
CA LEU A 68 -19.35 14.54 12.01
C LEU A 68 -20.03 15.90 12.26
N PRO A 69 -20.81 16.08 13.36
CA PRO A 69 -21.24 15.03 14.30
C PRO A 69 -22.12 13.97 13.64
N TYR A 70 -22.11 12.76 14.20
CA TYR A 70 -22.97 11.69 13.72
C TYR A 70 -24.42 11.93 14.12
N ASN A 71 -25.33 11.89 13.13
CA ASN A 71 -26.78 12.09 13.32
C ASN A 71 -27.61 10.95 12.70
N GLY A 72 -26.98 9.80 12.42
CA GLY A 72 -27.64 8.64 11.82
C GLY A 72 -28.40 7.77 12.84
N PRO A 73 -28.84 6.57 12.41
CA PRO A 73 -29.55 5.63 13.27
C PRO A 73 -28.80 5.33 14.56
N GLY A 74 -29.50 5.39 15.70
CA GLY A 74 -28.92 5.18 17.04
C GLY A 74 -28.22 6.41 17.65
N ALA A 75 -28.17 7.55 16.96
CA ALA A 75 -27.66 8.78 17.54
C ALA A 75 -28.59 9.31 18.64
N MET A 76 -28.02 9.80 19.74
CA MET A 76 -28.77 10.46 20.82
C MET A 76 -29.18 11.92 20.48
N GLY A 77 -28.68 12.49 19.37
CA GLY A 77 -28.93 13.86 18.95
C GLY A 77 -28.24 14.96 19.76
N ILE A 78 -27.32 14.59 20.65
CA ILE A 78 -26.55 15.52 21.51
C ILE A 78 -25.10 15.71 21.05
N GLY A 79 -24.71 15.07 19.94
CA GLY A 79 -23.37 15.21 19.36
C GLY A 79 -23.09 16.65 18.94
N LYS A 80 -21.90 17.13 19.24
CA LYS A 80 -21.44 18.47 18.84
C LYS A 80 -20.05 18.39 18.23
N PRO A 81 -19.68 19.33 17.36
CA PRO A 81 -18.32 19.43 16.85
C PRO A 81 -17.30 19.59 17.97
N LEU A 82 -16.20 18.84 17.89
CA LEU A 82 -15.14 18.87 18.87
C LEU A 82 -13.83 19.34 18.24
N LYS A 83 -12.98 19.98 19.01
CA LYS A 83 -11.63 20.40 18.63
C LYS A 83 -10.63 19.65 19.53
N SER A 84 -9.58 19.07 18.93
CA SER A 84 -8.51 18.41 19.70
C SER A 84 -7.85 19.40 20.65
N ILE A 85 -7.58 18.95 21.88
CA ILE A 85 -6.74 19.71 22.83
C ILE A 85 -5.25 19.58 22.54
N LEU A 86 -4.84 18.54 21.77
CA LEU A 86 -3.45 18.36 21.36
C LEU A 86 -3.08 19.33 20.25
N HIS A 87 -1.95 20.00 20.42
CA HIS A 87 -1.29 20.77 19.39
C HIS A 87 -0.34 19.83 18.64
N MET A 88 -0.67 19.50 17.41
CA MET A 88 0.08 18.57 16.61
C MET A 88 0.64 19.24 15.35
N ASN A 89 1.59 18.58 14.71
CA ASN A 89 2.11 19.02 13.42
C ASN A 89 0.97 18.94 12.37
N PRO A 90 0.57 20.06 11.76
CA PRO A 90 -0.49 20.06 10.74
C PRO A 90 -0.06 19.37 9.45
N ASN A 91 1.25 19.24 9.22
CA ASN A 91 1.85 18.76 7.99
C ASN A 91 2.33 17.30 8.07
N ILE A 92 1.78 16.49 8.99
CA ILE A 92 2.07 15.05 9.00
C ILE A 92 1.66 14.45 7.65
N PRO A 93 2.60 13.89 6.86
CA PRO A 93 2.26 13.32 5.57
C PRO A 93 1.34 12.11 5.72
N ILE A 94 0.37 11.98 4.79
CA ILE A 94 -0.55 10.84 4.72
C ILE A 94 -0.30 10.11 3.40
N TYR A 95 0.08 8.85 3.48
CA TYR A 95 0.28 7.97 2.33
C TYR A 95 -0.82 6.91 2.28
N LEU A 96 -1.28 6.56 1.08
CA LEU A 96 -2.33 5.57 0.91
C LEU A 96 -1.81 4.30 0.23
N ALA A 97 -2.18 3.15 0.81
CA ALA A 97 -1.91 1.83 0.24
C ALA A 97 -3.05 1.43 -0.70
N THR A 98 -2.81 1.51 -2.01
CA THR A 98 -3.81 1.27 -3.05
C THR A 98 -3.20 0.56 -4.26
N GLY A 99 -4.05 -0.04 -5.15
CA GLY A 99 -3.52 -0.83 -6.26
C GLY A 99 -4.45 -0.96 -7.47
N ASN A 100 -5.66 -0.39 -7.45
CA ASN A 100 -6.54 -0.34 -8.63
C ASN A 100 -6.69 1.09 -9.13
N GLU A 101 -7.12 1.23 -10.38
CA GLU A 101 -7.21 2.51 -11.08
C GLU A 101 -7.91 3.60 -10.27
N SER A 102 -9.14 3.32 -9.79
CA SER A 102 -9.94 4.33 -9.09
C SER A 102 -9.30 4.80 -7.78
N THR A 103 -8.69 3.87 -7.03
CA THR A 103 -8.06 4.19 -5.75
C THR A 103 -6.67 4.78 -5.89
N VAL A 104 -5.93 4.46 -6.96
CA VAL A 104 -4.65 5.13 -7.28
C VAL A 104 -4.90 6.58 -7.70
N LYS A 105 -5.91 6.84 -8.55
CA LYS A 105 -6.35 8.20 -8.89
C LYS A 105 -6.73 8.99 -7.64
N LEU A 106 -7.50 8.39 -6.74
CA LEU A 106 -7.86 9.02 -5.46
C LEU A 106 -6.64 9.30 -4.59
N THR A 107 -5.70 8.36 -4.51
CA THR A 107 -4.44 8.54 -3.74
C THR A 107 -3.68 9.76 -4.24
N ALA A 108 -3.48 9.88 -5.54
CA ALA A 108 -2.82 11.03 -6.13
C ALA A 108 -3.60 12.34 -5.92
N GLU A 109 -4.93 12.29 -5.85
CA GLU A 109 -5.77 13.45 -5.58
C GLU A 109 -5.64 13.96 -4.13
N ILE A 110 -5.69 13.08 -3.12
CA ILE A 110 -5.90 13.50 -1.71
C ILE A 110 -4.72 13.26 -0.76
N ALA A 111 -3.75 12.41 -1.12
CA ALA A 111 -2.65 12.00 -0.25
C ALA A 111 -1.32 12.68 -0.63
N ASP A 112 -0.33 12.63 0.24
CA ASP A 112 1.02 13.16 0.00
C ASP A 112 1.95 12.11 -0.62
N GLY A 113 1.53 10.85 -0.62
CA GLY A 113 2.28 9.76 -1.23
C GLY A 113 1.49 8.49 -1.37
N TRP A 114 2.13 7.52 -1.98
CA TRP A 114 1.53 6.24 -2.36
C TRP A 114 2.39 5.07 -1.91
N LEU A 115 1.73 4.08 -1.34
CA LEU A 115 2.28 2.77 -1.00
C LEU A 115 1.69 1.75 -1.98
N PRO A 116 2.31 1.53 -3.14
CA PRO A 116 1.75 0.72 -4.19
C PRO A 116 1.65 -0.76 -3.81
N MET A 117 0.50 -1.37 -4.10
CA MET A 117 0.36 -2.81 -4.01
C MET A 117 0.97 -3.48 -5.25
N GLY A 118 1.87 -4.42 -5.02
CA GLY A 118 2.44 -5.23 -6.11
C GLY A 118 3.28 -4.42 -7.11
N PHE A 119 3.99 -3.41 -6.66
CA PHE A 119 4.91 -2.63 -7.47
C PHE A 119 6.12 -3.46 -7.91
N MET A 120 6.62 -3.17 -9.10
CA MET A 120 7.80 -3.77 -9.70
C MET A 120 8.36 -2.86 -10.79
N PRO A 121 9.58 -3.04 -11.24
CA PRO A 121 10.11 -2.33 -12.41
C PRO A 121 9.16 -2.44 -13.62
N GLY A 122 8.96 -1.32 -14.34
CA GLY A 122 7.98 -1.21 -15.44
C GLY A 122 6.53 -1.00 -15.02
N ALA A 123 6.21 -1.04 -13.73
CA ALA A 123 4.83 -0.83 -13.26
C ALA A 123 4.32 0.59 -13.52
N MET A 124 5.20 1.58 -13.57
CA MET A 124 4.81 2.98 -13.77
C MET A 124 4.18 3.24 -15.14
N ASP A 125 4.41 2.41 -16.14
CA ASP A 125 3.75 2.55 -17.45
C ASP A 125 2.22 2.45 -17.31
N GLU A 126 1.73 1.58 -16.43
CA GLU A 126 0.30 1.47 -16.11
C GLU A 126 -0.16 2.56 -15.13
N TYR A 127 0.64 2.84 -14.09
CA TYR A 127 0.18 3.69 -12.99
C TYR A 127 0.34 5.18 -13.25
N ARG A 128 1.29 5.60 -14.06
CA ARG A 128 1.55 7.01 -14.37
C ARG A 128 0.31 7.76 -14.87
N PRO A 129 -0.46 7.26 -15.86
CA PRO A 129 -1.67 7.95 -16.31
C PRO A 129 -2.73 8.10 -15.20
N TRP A 130 -2.80 7.13 -14.29
CA TRP A 130 -3.75 7.18 -13.16
C TRP A 130 -3.32 8.22 -12.12
N LEU A 131 -2.01 8.30 -11.83
CA LEU A 131 -1.47 9.30 -10.91
C LEU A 131 -1.64 10.71 -11.48
N GLU A 132 -1.32 10.93 -12.74
CA GLU A 132 -1.48 12.21 -13.43
C GLU A 132 -2.93 12.68 -13.45
N GLU A 133 -3.88 11.78 -13.68
CA GLU A 133 -5.31 12.09 -13.58
C GLU A 133 -5.70 12.49 -12.15
N GLY A 134 -5.18 11.82 -11.14
CA GLY A 134 -5.39 12.18 -9.74
C GLY A 134 -4.80 13.56 -9.39
N PHE A 135 -3.60 13.87 -9.86
CA PHE A 135 -2.97 15.18 -9.71
C PHE A 135 -3.80 16.28 -10.37
N ARG A 136 -4.31 16.04 -11.57
CA ARG A 136 -5.17 16.98 -12.27
C ARG A 136 -6.46 17.27 -11.48
N ARG A 137 -7.05 16.26 -10.82
CA ARG A 137 -8.22 16.44 -9.96
C ARG A 137 -7.90 17.21 -8.68
N ALA A 138 -6.72 17.00 -8.11
CA ALA A 138 -6.27 17.74 -6.93
C ALA A 138 -6.09 19.22 -7.24
N GLY A 139 -5.58 19.57 -8.42
CA GLY A 139 -5.21 20.94 -8.78
C GLY A 139 -4.03 21.45 -7.94
N ASN A 140 -3.92 22.76 -7.78
CA ASN A 140 -2.94 23.44 -6.91
C ASN A 140 -1.46 23.06 -7.18
N GLY A 141 -1.11 22.71 -8.43
CA GLY A 141 0.26 22.36 -8.80
C GLY A 141 0.71 21.00 -8.27
N LYS A 142 -0.21 20.11 -7.89
CA LYS A 142 0.14 18.76 -7.44
C LYS A 142 0.71 17.94 -8.61
N GLY A 143 1.76 17.18 -8.32
CA GLY A 143 2.46 16.37 -9.30
C GLY A 143 3.57 15.54 -8.66
N PHE A 144 4.36 14.84 -9.47
CA PHE A 144 5.45 14.00 -8.97
C PHE A 144 6.51 14.76 -8.14
N ALA A 145 6.66 16.06 -8.33
CA ALA A 145 7.62 16.87 -7.56
C ALA A 145 7.26 17.04 -6.07
N ASN A 146 6.00 16.84 -5.71
CA ASN A 146 5.47 16.99 -4.35
C ASN A 146 4.60 15.82 -3.90
N PHE A 147 4.84 14.63 -4.49
CA PHE A 147 4.16 13.39 -4.20
C PHE A 147 5.17 12.25 -4.21
N SER A 148 5.18 11.41 -3.18
CA SER A 148 6.18 10.36 -3.04
C SER A 148 5.61 8.97 -3.33
N VAL A 149 6.37 8.14 -4.02
CA VAL A 149 6.07 6.73 -4.31
C VAL A 149 7.03 5.85 -3.52
N HIS A 150 6.50 5.13 -2.52
CA HIS A 150 7.28 4.21 -1.67
C HIS A 150 6.97 2.76 -2.02
N ALA A 151 7.80 2.14 -2.82
CA ALA A 151 7.67 0.74 -3.17
C ALA A 151 8.29 -0.18 -2.12
N SER A 152 7.78 -1.41 -2.03
CA SER A 152 8.37 -2.46 -1.19
C SER A 152 9.05 -3.51 -2.05
N VAL A 153 10.25 -3.92 -1.64
CA VAL A 153 11.03 -4.98 -2.31
C VAL A 153 11.55 -5.97 -1.28
N HIS A 154 11.42 -7.27 -1.56
CA HIS A 154 12.08 -8.30 -0.78
C HIS A 154 13.51 -8.48 -1.29
N VAL A 155 14.48 -8.49 -0.37
CA VAL A 155 15.89 -8.65 -0.69
C VAL A 155 16.47 -9.84 0.07
N GLU A 156 17.12 -10.76 -0.64
CA GLU A 156 17.71 -11.94 -0.03
C GLU A 156 19.02 -12.30 -0.74
N VAL A 157 20.11 -12.40 0.01
CA VAL A 157 21.42 -12.85 -0.49
C VAL A 157 21.47 -14.37 -0.42
N ASP A 158 21.58 -15.03 -1.56
CA ASP A 158 21.70 -16.47 -1.69
C ASP A 158 22.37 -16.82 -3.02
N ASN A 159 23.28 -17.79 -3.03
CA ASN A 159 23.88 -18.29 -4.27
C ASN A 159 22.90 -19.20 -5.05
N ASP A 160 21.98 -19.87 -4.35
CA ASP A 160 20.90 -20.64 -4.97
C ASP A 160 19.65 -19.75 -5.15
N VAL A 161 19.59 -19.07 -6.28
CA VAL A 161 18.48 -18.19 -6.65
C VAL A 161 17.14 -18.94 -6.64
N LYS A 162 17.12 -20.19 -7.12
CA LYS A 162 15.90 -20.99 -7.19
C LYS A 162 15.36 -21.30 -5.79
N ALA A 163 16.22 -21.70 -4.88
CA ALA A 163 15.84 -21.93 -3.49
C ALA A 163 15.36 -20.64 -2.81
N ALA A 164 16.03 -19.50 -3.06
CA ALA A 164 15.60 -18.19 -2.54
C ALA A 164 14.20 -17.80 -3.04
N LEU A 165 13.93 -17.93 -4.34
CA LEU A 165 12.60 -17.66 -4.90
C LEU A 165 11.54 -18.61 -4.31
N ALA A 166 11.87 -19.90 -4.12
CA ALA A 166 10.95 -20.86 -3.55
C ALA A 166 10.48 -20.48 -2.12
N ARG A 167 11.38 -19.89 -1.31
CA ARG A 167 11.05 -19.41 0.05
C ARG A 167 10.01 -18.29 0.07
N LEU A 168 9.87 -17.53 -1.02
CA LEU A 168 8.90 -16.42 -1.12
C LEU A 168 7.54 -16.86 -1.65
N LYS A 169 7.45 -18.02 -2.30
CA LYS A 169 6.19 -18.52 -2.88
C LYS A 169 5.06 -18.72 -1.88
N PRO A 170 5.28 -19.18 -0.63
CA PRO A 170 4.20 -19.34 0.34
C PRO A 170 3.43 -18.04 0.62
N GLU A 171 4.13 -16.91 0.75
CA GLU A 171 3.49 -15.60 0.94
C GLU A 171 2.67 -15.21 -0.29
N VAL A 172 3.21 -15.42 -1.49
CA VAL A 172 2.49 -15.15 -2.74
C VAL A 172 1.24 -16.01 -2.86
N ALA A 173 1.33 -17.31 -2.58
CA ALA A 173 0.19 -18.22 -2.64
C ALA A 173 -0.91 -17.83 -1.63
N LEU A 174 -0.53 -17.42 -0.41
CA LEU A 174 -1.47 -16.91 0.58
C LEU A 174 -2.20 -15.67 0.07
N TYR A 175 -1.49 -14.65 -0.42
CA TYR A 175 -2.10 -13.40 -0.84
C TYR A 175 -2.92 -13.56 -2.12
N VAL A 176 -2.40 -14.25 -3.13
CA VAL A 176 -3.10 -14.46 -4.42
C VAL A 176 -4.25 -15.46 -4.28
N GLY A 177 -4.09 -16.48 -3.44
CA GLY A 177 -5.07 -17.55 -3.26
C GLY A 177 -6.04 -17.34 -2.11
N GLY A 178 -5.56 -16.98 -0.92
CA GLY A 178 -6.30 -17.07 0.33
C GLY A 178 -6.74 -15.76 0.99
N MET A 179 -6.08 -14.63 0.71
CA MET A 179 -6.36 -13.35 1.39
C MET A 179 -7.58 -12.58 0.87
N GLY A 180 -8.28 -13.12 -0.12
CA GLY A 180 -9.49 -12.54 -0.67
C GLY A 180 -10.62 -13.56 -0.81
N HIS A 181 -11.80 -13.08 -1.16
CA HIS A 181 -12.90 -13.92 -1.61
C HIS A 181 -12.64 -14.39 -3.05
N ARG A 182 -13.25 -15.51 -3.46
CA ARG A 182 -13.12 -16.05 -4.83
C ARG A 182 -13.38 -15.00 -5.93
N THR A 183 -14.31 -14.09 -5.70
CA THR A 183 -14.70 -13.03 -6.64
C THR A 183 -14.12 -11.65 -6.33
N LYS A 184 -13.29 -11.53 -5.28
CA LYS A 184 -12.73 -10.25 -4.87
C LYS A 184 -11.41 -10.46 -4.12
N ASN A 185 -10.33 -10.46 -4.88
CA ASN A 185 -8.97 -10.55 -4.33
C ASN A 185 -8.04 -9.59 -5.08
N PHE A 186 -7.69 -8.51 -4.43
CA PHE A 186 -6.86 -7.45 -5.04
C PHE A 186 -5.48 -7.94 -5.48
N HIS A 187 -4.88 -8.89 -4.77
CA HIS A 187 -3.59 -9.47 -5.14
C HIS A 187 -3.68 -10.38 -6.36
N ASN A 188 -4.78 -11.15 -6.46
CA ASN A 188 -5.07 -11.96 -7.63
C ASN A 188 -5.28 -11.06 -8.85
N ASP A 189 -6.09 -9.99 -8.71
CA ASP A 189 -6.38 -9.04 -9.78
C ASP A 189 -5.09 -8.39 -10.33
N ILE A 190 -4.12 -8.08 -9.47
CA ILE A 190 -2.82 -7.53 -9.89
C ILE A 190 -2.03 -8.56 -10.70
N MET A 191 -2.00 -9.82 -10.27
CA MET A 191 -1.30 -10.88 -10.96
C MET A 191 -1.90 -11.15 -12.35
N VAL A 192 -3.24 -11.11 -12.44
CA VAL A 192 -3.96 -11.21 -13.72
C VAL A 192 -3.60 -10.07 -14.67
N ARG A 193 -3.63 -8.82 -14.19
CA ARG A 193 -3.29 -7.63 -15.01
C ARG A 193 -1.86 -7.64 -15.53
N ARG A 194 -0.96 -8.34 -14.84
CA ARG A 194 0.45 -8.49 -15.24
C ARG A 194 0.71 -9.69 -16.15
N GLY A 195 -0.34 -10.32 -16.69
CA GLY A 195 -0.23 -11.39 -17.66
C GLY A 195 -0.11 -12.80 -17.08
N PHE A 196 -0.23 -12.95 -15.75
CA PHE A 196 -0.17 -14.26 -15.07
C PHE A 196 -1.55 -14.80 -14.69
N GLY A 197 -2.57 -14.56 -15.52
CA GLY A 197 -3.96 -14.91 -15.23
C GLY A 197 -4.20 -16.38 -14.94
N ASP A 198 -3.63 -17.28 -15.74
CA ASP A 198 -3.77 -18.74 -15.56
C ASP A 198 -3.15 -19.20 -14.24
N ALA A 199 -1.96 -18.69 -13.91
CA ALA A 199 -1.31 -18.99 -12.64
C ALA A 199 -2.12 -18.43 -11.45
N ALA A 200 -2.61 -17.20 -11.54
CA ALA A 200 -3.42 -16.57 -10.49
C ALA A 200 -4.70 -17.38 -10.20
N LYS A 201 -5.38 -17.82 -11.25
CA LYS A 201 -6.56 -18.68 -11.17
C LYS A 201 -6.21 -20.03 -10.52
N ARG A 202 -5.17 -20.70 -10.99
CA ARG A 202 -4.74 -22.00 -10.48
C ARG A 202 -4.35 -21.93 -9.00
N ILE A 203 -3.58 -20.91 -8.62
CA ILE A 203 -3.19 -20.70 -7.21
C ILE A 203 -4.44 -20.53 -6.33
N GLN A 204 -5.40 -19.70 -6.76
CA GLN A 204 -6.61 -19.45 -5.97
C GLN A 204 -7.47 -20.72 -5.84
N GLU A 205 -7.68 -21.46 -6.92
CA GLU A 205 -8.46 -22.72 -6.91
C GLU A 205 -7.85 -23.73 -5.93
N LEU A 206 -6.55 -23.96 -6.02
CA LEU A 206 -5.83 -24.89 -5.14
C LEU A 206 -5.86 -24.43 -3.67
N TYR A 207 -5.58 -23.15 -3.43
CA TYR A 207 -5.54 -22.61 -2.08
C TYR A 207 -6.91 -22.72 -1.37
N LEU A 208 -7.99 -22.36 -2.06
CA LEU A 208 -9.36 -22.44 -1.54
C LEU A 208 -9.86 -23.89 -1.39
N ALA A 209 -9.29 -24.83 -2.15
CA ALA A 209 -9.54 -26.26 -1.97
C ALA A 209 -8.75 -26.90 -0.81
N GLY A 210 -7.88 -26.10 -0.13
CA GLY A 210 -7.01 -26.59 0.95
C GLY A 210 -5.71 -27.22 0.48
N CYS A 211 -5.47 -27.34 -0.83
CA CYS A 211 -4.24 -27.87 -1.44
C CYS A 211 -3.13 -26.84 -1.43
N LYS A 212 -2.67 -26.43 -0.23
CA LYS A 212 -1.76 -25.28 -0.06
C LYS A 212 -0.39 -25.51 -0.68
N ASP A 213 0.17 -26.70 -0.55
CA ASP A 213 1.50 -27.02 -1.10
C ASP A 213 1.48 -26.99 -2.64
N GLU A 214 0.40 -27.47 -3.24
CA GLU A 214 0.21 -27.41 -4.69
C GLU A 214 -0.01 -25.95 -5.15
N ALA A 215 -0.73 -25.13 -4.37
CA ALA A 215 -0.89 -23.71 -4.64
C ALA A 215 0.46 -22.97 -4.59
N ILE A 216 1.32 -23.29 -3.63
CA ILE A 216 2.69 -22.77 -3.52
C ILE A 216 3.52 -23.20 -4.74
N ALA A 217 3.45 -24.45 -5.13
CA ALA A 217 4.16 -24.98 -6.31
C ALA A 217 3.69 -24.32 -7.63
N ALA A 218 2.42 -23.92 -7.70
CA ALA A 218 1.85 -23.24 -8.86
C ALA A 218 2.30 -21.78 -9.02
N VAL A 219 2.99 -21.18 -8.03
CA VAL A 219 3.51 -19.82 -8.13
C VAL A 219 4.70 -19.79 -9.10
N PRO A 220 4.64 -19.02 -10.20
CA PRO A 220 5.77 -18.91 -11.13
C PRO A 220 6.99 -18.24 -10.48
N ASP A 221 8.19 -18.79 -10.73
CA ASP A 221 9.45 -18.20 -10.29
C ASP A 221 9.62 -16.78 -10.87
N GLU A 222 9.22 -16.58 -12.13
CA GLU A 222 9.27 -15.30 -12.81
C GLU A 222 8.48 -14.21 -12.07
N TRP A 223 7.25 -14.53 -11.61
CA TRP A 223 6.44 -13.61 -10.84
C TRP A 223 7.12 -13.17 -9.54
N VAL A 224 7.75 -14.10 -8.84
CA VAL A 224 8.48 -13.81 -7.61
C VAL A 224 9.72 -12.97 -7.90
N ASP A 225 10.46 -13.34 -8.94
CA ASP A 225 11.70 -12.67 -9.30
C ASP A 225 11.48 -11.22 -9.75
N MET A 226 10.45 -10.95 -10.52
CA MET A 226 10.09 -9.59 -10.94
C MET A 226 9.87 -8.63 -9.77
N LYS A 227 9.43 -9.13 -8.62
CA LYS A 227 9.05 -8.36 -7.42
C LYS A 227 10.10 -8.40 -6.31
N SER A 228 11.24 -9.01 -6.53
CA SER A 228 12.27 -9.21 -5.52
C SER A 228 13.68 -8.98 -6.07
N LEU A 229 14.61 -8.80 -5.15
CA LEU A 229 16.05 -8.72 -5.41
C LEU A 229 16.73 -9.87 -4.68
N VAL A 230 16.71 -11.06 -5.27
CA VAL A 230 17.32 -12.26 -4.68
C VAL A 230 18.51 -12.76 -5.48
N GLY A 231 19.47 -13.36 -4.80
CA GLY A 231 20.66 -13.96 -5.41
C GLY A 231 21.97 -13.45 -4.83
N PRO A 232 23.11 -13.75 -5.47
CA PRO A 232 24.40 -13.23 -5.04
C PRO A 232 24.45 -11.69 -5.18
N PRO A 233 25.30 -10.99 -4.41
CA PRO A 233 25.36 -9.52 -4.40
C PRO A 233 25.52 -8.87 -5.78
N ALA A 234 26.25 -9.53 -6.69
CA ALA A 234 26.41 -9.05 -8.07
C ALA A 234 25.08 -9.02 -8.83
N ARG A 235 24.23 -10.05 -8.68
CA ARG A 235 22.90 -10.12 -9.28
C ARG A 235 21.97 -9.07 -8.69
N ILE A 236 21.98 -8.90 -7.37
CA ILE A 236 21.19 -7.87 -6.68
C ILE A 236 21.55 -6.50 -7.23
N ARG A 237 22.83 -6.16 -7.33
CA ARG A 237 23.32 -4.89 -7.89
C ARG A 237 22.87 -4.66 -9.34
N GLN A 238 22.98 -5.69 -10.18
CA GLN A 238 22.55 -5.60 -11.58
C GLN A 238 21.05 -5.32 -11.69
N ARG A 239 20.24 -6.01 -10.89
CA ARG A 239 18.77 -5.87 -10.92
C ARG A 239 18.26 -4.61 -10.22
N TYR A 240 19.03 -4.09 -9.26
CA TYR A 240 18.70 -2.86 -8.55
C TYR A 240 18.51 -1.66 -9.49
N ARG A 241 19.27 -1.59 -10.58
CA ARG A 241 19.15 -0.50 -11.58
C ARG A 241 17.73 -0.36 -12.12
N ALA A 242 17.06 -1.46 -12.42
CA ALA A 242 15.67 -1.42 -12.88
C ALA A 242 14.70 -0.90 -11.80
N TRP A 243 14.99 -1.13 -10.52
CA TRP A 243 14.22 -0.57 -9.42
C TRP A 243 14.50 0.92 -9.24
N GLU A 244 15.71 1.36 -9.41
CA GLU A 244 16.11 2.77 -9.37
C GLU A 244 15.43 3.58 -10.48
N GLU A 245 15.34 3.01 -11.67
CA GLU A 245 14.67 3.60 -12.84
C GLU A 245 13.13 3.40 -12.82
N SER A 246 12.60 2.72 -11.81
CA SER A 246 11.18 2.32 -11.76
C SER A 246 10.19 3.46 -11.54
N GLY A 247 10.66 4.66 -11.15
CA GLY A 247 9.83 5.79 -10.76
C GLY A 247 9.34 5.73 -9.30
N ALA A 248 9.91 4.83 -8.48
CA ALA A 248 9.74 4.89 -7.04
C ALA A 248 10.77 5.84 -6.42
N ASP A 249 10.34 6.71 -5.50
CA ASP A 249 11.23 7.64 -4.80
C ASP A 249 12.02 6.96 -3.67
N SER A 250 11.49 5.86 -3.16
CA SER A 250 12.19 5.06 -2.14
C SER A 250 11.74 3.60 -2.16
N LEU A 251 12.63 2.75 -1.64
CA LEU A 251 12.36 1.32 -1.47
C LEU A 251 12.31 0.96 0.01
N ASN A 252 11.19 0.40 0.44
CA ASN A 252 11.07 -0.27 1.72
C ASN A 252 11.63 -1.68 1.57
N VAL A 253 12.85 -1.88 2.05
CA VAL A 253 13.56 -3.16 1.95
C VAL A 253 13.05 -4.13 3.01
N ARG A 254 12.52 -5.25 2.57
CA ARG A 254 12.10 -6.37 3.42
C ARG A 254 13.16 -7.46 3.39
N SER A 255 13.88 -7.64 4.46
CA SER A 255 14.86 -8.70 4.64
C SER A 255 15.00 -9.09 6.11
N ARG A 256 15.47 -10.33 6.35
CA ARG A 256 15.91 -10.81 7.66
C ARG A 256 17.42 -10.96 7.74
N GLN A 257 18.13 -10.63 6.66
CA GLN A 257 19.57 -10.82 6.51
C GLN A 257 20.26 -9.45 6.56
N PRO A 258 21.20 -9.21 7.49
CA PRO A 258 22.06 -8.02 7.48
C PRO A 258 22.79 -7.84 6.15
N GLU A 259 23.30 -8.92 5.56
CA GLU A 259 24.02 -8.94 4.28
C GLU A 259 23.18 -8.41 3.10
N ALA A 260 21.88 -8.64 3.15
CA ALA A 260 20.96 -8.11 2.14
C ALA A 260 20.82 -6.58 2.24
N LEU A 261 20.80 -6.03 3.47
CA LEU A 261 20.79 -4.59 3.69
C LEU A 261 22.11 -3.95 3.22
N GLU A 262 23.23 -4.60 3.49
CA GLU A 262 24.54 -4.15 3.02
C GLU A 262 24.62 -4.17 1.49
N ALA A 263 24.13 -5.24 0.85
CA ALA A 263 24.11 -5.38 -0.61
C ALA A 263 23.30 -4.29 -1.28
N ILE A 264 22.10 -3.95 -0.73
CA ILE A 264 21.27 -2.87 -1.24
C ILE A 264 21.89 -1.50 -0.99
N ALA A 265 22.43 -1.25 0.20
CA ALA A 265 23.11 -0.01 0.51
C ALA A 265 24.31 0.24 -0.40
N ALA A 266 25.08 -0.80 -0.70
CA ALA A 266 26.20 -0.73 -1.65
C ALA A 266 25.71 -0.47 -3.09
N ALA A 267 24.62 -1.11 -3.52
CA ALA A 267 24.04 -0.88 -4.84
C ALA A 267 23.55 0.58 -5.00
N ALA A 268 22.89 1.14 -3.99
CA ALA A 268 22.38 2.50 -4.00
C ALA A 268 23.48 3.59 -3.94
N ARG A 269 24.66 3.28 -3.42
CA ARG A 269 25.78 4.24 -3.31
C ARG A 269 26.66 4.31 -4.56
N LEU A 270 26.47 3.41 -5.50
CA LEU A 270 27.24 3.34 -6.74
C LEU A 270 26.72 4.27 -7.84
N ASN A 271 25.84 5.17 -7.51
CA ASN A 271 25.32 6.27 -8.35
C ASN A 271 25.81 7.63 -7.77
#